data_0ba518fc3371819467813aca474e3f41
#
_entry.id   0ba518fc3371819467813aca474e3f41
#
_cell.length_a   1.000
_cell.length_b   1.000
_cell.length_c   1.000
_cell.angle_alpha   90.00
_cell.angle_beta   90.00
_cell.angle_gamma   90.00
#
_symmetry.space_group_name_H-M   'P 1'
#
loop_
_entity.id
_entity.type
_entity.pdbx_description
1 polymer ?
#
loop_
_entity_poly.entity_id
_entity_poly.type
_entity_poly.pdbx_seq_one_letter_code
_entity_poly.pdbx_strand_id
1 'polypeptide(L)' 'MEDFRITIASLPDRENLVAEISYKNKQVAEINQETNNLIIQIYSYKDNGYWEFSLEEFQKVIEEAKQKLIAVG' A
#
# COMPACT_ATOMS: atom_id res chain seq x y z
N MET A 1 11.44 4.99 8.10
CA MET A 1 10.54 5.10 6.93
C MET A 1 9.78 6.41 6.94
N GLU A 2 10.53 7.50 7.02
CA GLU A 2 9.92 8.82 7.17
C GLU A 2 9.08 9.25 5.97
N ASP A 3 9.46 8.81 4.77
CA ASP A 3 8.76 9.22 3.56
C ASP A 3 7.56 8.34 3.25
N PHE A 4 7.50 7.15 3.83
CA PHE A 4 6.38 6.24 3.62
C PHE A 4 5.32 6.42 4.68
N ARG A 5 4.07 6.25 4.26
CA ARG A 5 2.91 6.32 5.14
C ARG A 5 1.96 5.18 4.83
N ILE A 6 1.38 4.60 5.87
CA ILE A 6 0.41 3.52 5.73
C ILE A 6 -0.91 4.01 6.31
N THR A 7 -1.98 3.86 5.53
CA THR A 7 -3.32 4.24 5.97
C THR A 7 -4.26 3.06 5.76
N ILE A 8 -4.95 2.65 6.82
CA ILE A 8 -5.99 1.63 6.70
C ILE A 8 -7.29 2.36 6.38
N ALA A 9 -7.93 1.98 5.29
CA ALA A 9 -9.07 2.72 4.77
C ALA A 9 -10.19 1.80 4.32
N SER A 10 -11.42 2.34 4.35
CA SER A 10 -12.59 1.69 3.78
C SER A 10 -12.95 2.45 2.51
N LEU A 11 -12.83 1.80 1.36
CA LEU A 11 -13.09 2.44 0.07
C LEU A 11 -14.45 2.02 -0.47
N PRO A 12 -15.14 2.93 -1.21
CA PRO A 12 -16.48 2.63 -1.72
C PRO A 12 -16.53 1.43 -2.68
N ASP A 13 -15.45 1.18 -3.41
CA ASP A 13 -15.40 0.10 -4.39
C ASP A 13 -14.78 -1.19 -3.83
N ARG A 14 -14.59 -1.27 -2.51
CA ARG A 14 -14.03 -2.45 -1.85
C ARG A 14 -14.99 -2.93 -0.77
N GLU A 15 -15.11 -4.23 -0.62
CA GLU A 15 -15.94 -4.80 0.44
C GLU A 15 -15.21 -4.83 1.78
N ASN A 16 -13.89 -4.91 1.75
CA ASN A 16 -13.07 -5.04 2.96
C ASN A 16 -12.12 -3.86 3.07
N LEU A 17 -11.56 -3.68 4.26
CA LEU A 17 -10.56 -2.65 4.49
C LEU A 17 -9.32 -2.91 3.63
N VAL A 18 -8.63 -1.83 3.28
CA VAL A 18 -7.40 -1.88 2.51
C VAL A 18 -6.29 -1.16 3.26
N ALA A 19 -5.05 -1.49 2.93
CA ALA A 19 -3.89 -0.76 3.40
C ALA A 19 -3.33 0.06 2.23
N GLU A 20 -3.38 1.37 2.37
CA GLU A 20 -2.84 2.28 1.36
C GLU A 20 -1.43 2.69 1.75
N ILE A 21 -0.51 2.62 0.80
CA ILE A 21 0.88 3.00 1.00
C ILE A 21 1.15 4.24 0.18
N SER A 22 1.64 5.29 0.85
CA SER A 22 2.01 6.55 0.21
C SER A 22 3.50 6.80 0.37
N TYR A 23 4.09 7.48 -0.60
CA TYR A 23 5.46 7.92 -0.55
C TYR A 23 5.48 9.41 -0.85
N LYS A 24 5.97 10.20 0.10
CA LYS A 24 6.03 11.67 -0.03
C LYS A 24 4.67 12.23 -0.46
N ASN A 25 3.61 11.78 0.22
CA ASN A 25 2.23 12.23 0.00
C ASN A 25 1.59 11.79 -1.31
N LYS A 26 2.23 10.88 -2.05
CA LYS A 26 1.63 10.29 -3.25
C LYS A 26 1.36 8.82 -2.99
N GLN A 27 0.16 8.38 -3.30
CA GLN A 27 -0.19 6.97 -3.13
C GLN A 27 0.53 6.14 -4.17
N VAL A 28 1.28 5.13 -3.71
CA VAL A 28 2.06 4.28 -4.61
C VAL A 28 1.52 2.87 -4.72
N ALA A 29 0.83 2.40 -3.69
CA ALA A 29 0.34 1.02 -3.69
C ALA A 29 -0.84 0.87 -2.74
N GLU A 30 -1.56 -0.22 -2.93
CA GLU A 30 -2.66 -0.60 -2.06
C GLU A 30 -2.61 -2.11 -1.87
N ILE A 31 -2.75 -2.57 -0.63
CA ILE A 31 -2.91 -3.99 -0.35
C ILE A 31 -4.38 -4.21 -0.04
N ASN A 32 -5.02 -5.13 -0.76
CA ASN A 32 -6.42 -5.44 -0.52
C ASN A 32 -6.62 -6.92 -0.25
N GLN A 33 -7.81 -7.25 0.22
CA GLN A 33 -8.15 -8.61 0.63
C GLN A 33 -9.50 -9.03 0.03
N GLU A 34 -9.70 -8.68 -1.24
CA GLU A 34 -10.95 -9.00 -1.92
C GLU A 34 -11.00 -10.44 -2.42
N THR A 35 -9.86 -11.13 -2.42
CA THR A 35 -9.78 -12.55 -2.76
C THR A 35 -9.24 -13.32 -1.55
N ASN A 36 -9.09 -14.64 -1.69
CA ASN A 36 -8.51 -15.47 -0.64
C ASN A 36 -7.04 -15.16 -0.37
N ASN A 37 -6.36 -14.56 -1.33
CA ASN A 37 -4.97 -14.13 -1.17
C ASN A 37 -4.94 -12.63 -1.09
N LEU A 38 -4.00 -12.11 -0.29
CA LEU A 38 -3.75 -10.68 -0.28
C LEU A 38 -3.19 -10.26 -1.63
N ILE A 39 -3.71 -9.14 -2.14
CA ILE A 39 -3.32 -8.62 -3.45
C ILE A 39 -2.69 -7.26 -3.25
N ILE A 40 -1.59 -6.99 -3.94
CA ILE A 40 -1.02 -5.66 -3.97
C ILE A 40 -1.22 -5.06 -5.36
N GLN A 41 -1.73 -3.84 -5.39
CA GLN A 41 -1.82 -3.04 -6.61
C GLN A 41 -0.81 -1.93 -6.50
N ILE A 42 -0.01 -1.75 -7.53
CA ILE A 42 1.00 -0.71 -7.57
C ILE A 42 0.61 0.29 -8.64
N TYR A 43 0.49 1.55 -8.24
CA TYR A 43 0.06 2.60 -9.15
C TYR A 43 1.24 3.15 -9.94
N SER A 44 0.99 3.58 -11.16
CA SER A 44 1.98 4.26 -11.98
C SER A 44 1.49 5.67 -12.27
N TYR A 45 2.44 6.60 -12.34
CA TYR A 45 2.16 7.98 -12.68
C TYR A 45 2.88 8.32 -13.97
N LYS A 46 2.22 9.12 -14.80
CA LYS A 46 2.70 9.38 -16.14
C LYS A 46 4.00 10.17 -16.20
N ASP A 47 4.25 10.98 -15.18
CA ASP A 47 5.32 11.97 -15.26
C ASP A 47 6.72 11.37 -15.33
N ASN A 48 6.98 10.30 -14.58
CA ASN A 48 8.31 9.73 -14.51
C ASN A 48 8.42 8.33 -15.09
N GLY A 49 7.31 7.65 -15.31
CA GLY A 49 7.30 6.29 -15.84
C GLY A 49 7.67 5.20 -14.85
N TYR A 50 8.22 5.54 -13.70
CA TYR A 50 8.54 4.54 -12.67
C TYR A 50 8.68 5.22 -11.30
N TRP A 51 8.63 4.37 -10.28
CA TRP A 51 8.95 4.75 -8.90
C TRP A 51 10.35 4.23 -8.57
N GLU A 52 11.04 4.93 -7.70
CA GLU A 52 12.37 4.51 -7.25
C GLU A 52 12.44 4.69 -5.74
N PHE A 53 12.65 3.58 -5.02
CA PHE A 53 12.71 3.55 -3.56
C PHE A 53 13.89 2.71 -3.12
N SER A 54 14.30 2.88 -1.86
CA SER A 54 15.17 1.91 -1.22
C SER A 54 14.42 0.56 -1.19
N LEU A 55 15.03 -0.48 -1.69
CA LEU A 55 14.42 -1.81 -1.68
C LEU A 55 14.10 -2.25 -0.26
N GLU A 56 15.04 -2.06 0.66
CA GLU A 56 14.85 -2.47 2.05
C GLU A 56 13.71 -1.71 2.71
N GLU A 57 13.62 -0.41 2.48
CA GLU A 57 12.53 0.38 3.04
C GLU A 57 11.19 -0.03 2.47
N PHE A 58 11.13 -0.29 1.17
CA PHE A 58 9.88 -0.69 0.54
C PHE A 58 9.43 -2.07 1.04
N GLN A 59 10.36 -2.99 1.22
CA GLN A 59 10.04 -4.30 1.79
C GLN A 59 9.48 -4.16 3.21
N LYS A 60 10.06 -3.29 4.01
CA LYS A 60 9.60 -3.07 5.38
C LYS A 60 8.21 -2.45 5.39
N VAL A 61 7.93 -1.48 4.54
CA VAL A 61 6.62 -0.83 4.54
C VAL A 61 5.54 -1.79 4.06
N ILE A 62 5.84 -2.64 3.07
CA ILE A 62 4.88 -3.64 2.62
C ILE A 62 4.54 -4.60 3.75
N GLU A 63 5.55 -5.10 4.46
CA GLU A 63 5.32 -6.03 5.55
C GLU A 63 4.55 -5.37 6.69
N GLU A 64 4.87 -4.14 7.01
CA GLU A 64 4.16 -3.40 8.04
C GLU A 64 2.72 -3.14 7.64
N ALA A 65 2.47 -2.77 6.40
CA ALA A 65 1.11 -2.54 5.89
C ALA A 65 0.30 -3.82 5.95
N LYS A 66 0.90 -4.94 5.57
CA LYS A 66 0.26 -6.25 5.64
C LYS A 66 -0.15 -6.57 7.07
N GLN A 67 0.77 -6.39 8.03
CA GLN A 67 0.49 -6.71 9.42
C GLN A 67 -0.61 -5.82 10.01
N LYS A 68 -0.60 -4.54 9.67
CA LYS A 68 -1.65 -3.63 10.12
C LYS A 68 -3.01 -4.00 9.54
N LEU A 69 -3.05 -4.38 8.28
CA LEU A 69 -4.30 -4.79 7.65
C LEU A 69 -4.85 -6.06 8.28
N ILE A 70 -3.99 -7.04 8.53
CA ILE A 70 -4.41 -8.29 9.17
C ILE A 70 -4.94 -8.03 10.58
N ALA A 71 -4.31 -7.12 11.31
CA ALA A 71 -4.70 -6.84 12.69
C ALA A 71 -6.09 -6.20 12.80
N VAL A 72 -6.53 -5.44 11.80
CA VAL A 72 -7.81 -4.74 11.84
C VAL A 72 -8.86 -5.32 10.91
N GLY A 73 -8.42 -6.06 9.93
CA GLY A 73 -9.31 -6.62 8.92
C GLY A 73 -9.59 -8.07 9.09
#